data_a8f63ef1c01887cb2077ab73771348ea
#
_entry.id   a8f63ef1c01887cb2077ab73771348ea
#
_cell.length_a   1.000
_cell.length_b   1.000
_cell.length_c   1.000
_cell.angle_alpha   90.00
_cell.angle_beta   90.00
_cell.angle_gamma   90.00
#
_symmetry.space_group_name_H-M   'P 1'
#
loop_
_entity.id
_entity.type
_entity.pdbx_description
1 polymer ?
#
loop_
_entity_poly.entity_id
_entity_poly.type
_entity_poly.pdbx_seq_one_letter_code
_entity_poly.pdbx_strand_id
1 'polypeptide(L)'
;MYNSNQEEQEILRYWDEHQCFAKSIANRSAKKPYHFYDGPPFATGLPHYGHIVASLMKDVVPRYFTMRGFRVERKWGWDCHGLPIENIIEKELNLSTKKEIEAYGVGKFNEACRATVLKYAHEWEKTILRMGRWVDMQSDYKTMDPSFMESVWWVFKQLWDRDLIYKDYKAMHICPRCVTTLSNFEVTQGYKDIKDISVVAKFLIFNFKFLKNKPVYILAWTTTPWTLPGN
;
A
#
# COMPACT_ATOMS: atom_id res chain seq x y z
N MET A 1 -35.81 20.20 17.07
CA MET A 1 -34.45 20.66 16.65
C MET A 1 -33.87 19.56 15.81
N TYR A 2 -33.33 19.85 14.64
CA TYR A 2 -32.70 18.85 13.76
C TYR A 2 -31.54 18.18 14.47
N ASN A 3 -31.54 16.85 14.48
CA ASN A 3 -30.48 16.02 15.08
C ASN A 3 -29.91 15.11 13.98
N SER A 4 -28.82 15.54 13.36
CA SER A 4 -28.19 14.80 12.24
C SER A 4 -27.83 13.37 12.59
N ASN A 5 -27.34 13.12 13.81
CA ASN A 5 -26.97 11.76 14.23
C ASN A 5 -28.19 10.82 14.30
N GLN A 6 -29.34 11.32 14.78
CA GLN A 6 -30.55 10.52 14.84
C GLN A 6 -31.09 10.22 13.44
N GLU A 7 -31.21 11.23 12.61
CA GLU A 7 -31.67 11.09 11.22
C GLU A 7 -30.80 10.13 10.39
N GLU A 8 -29.49 10.23 10.53
CA GLU A 8 -28.55 9.32 9.85
C GLU A 8 -28.73 7.87 10.29
N GLN A 9 -28.94 7.62 11.58
CA GLN A 9 -29.19 6.25 12.08
C GLN A 9 -30.56 5.71 11.62
N GLU A 10 -31.57 6.55 11.50
CA GLU A 10 -32.88 6.17 10.95
C GLU A 10 -32.76 5.80 9.48
N ILE A 11 -32.00 6.57 8.68
CA ILE A 11 -31.71 6.26 7.29
C ILE A 11 -30.94 4.96 7.13
N LEU A 12 -29.92 4.71 7.97
CA LEU A 12 -29.16 3.47 7.93
C LEU A 12 -30.05 2.26 8.23
N ARG A 13 -30.92 2.34 9.24
CA ARG A 13 -31.91 1.30 9.53
C ARG A 13 -32.85 1.07 8.34
N TYR A 14 -33.38 2.12 7.76
CA TYR A 14 -34.24 2.03 6.59
C TYR A 14 -33.55 1.32 5.41
N TRP A 15 -32.26 1.64 5.15
CA TRP A 15 -31.51 0.99 4.10
C TRP A 15 -31.30 -0.49 4.34
N ASP A 16 -31.06 -0.88 5.58
CA ASP A 16 -30.89 -2.29 5.96
C ASP A 16 -32.21 -3.06 5.86
N GLU A 17 -33.28 -2.60 6.50
CA GLU A 17 -34.60 -3.23 6.49
C GLU A 17 -35.14 -3.40 5.07
N HIS A 18 -34.90 -2.42 4.20
CA HIS A 18 -35.36 -2.44 2.82
C HIS A 18 -34.36 -3.04 1.83
N GLN A 19 -33.21 -3.50 2.30
CA GLN A 19 -32.14 -4.09 1.47
C GLN A 19 -31.75 -3.17 0.31
N CYS A 20 -31.62 -1.87 0.58
CA CYS A 20 -31.43 -0.86 -0.45
C CYS A 20 -30.18 -1.07 -1.30
N PHE A 21 -29.06 -1.47 -0.68
CA PHE A 21 -27.83 -1.75 -1.40
C PHE A 21 -27.99 -2.96 -2.34
N ALA A 22 -28.49 -4.10 -1.85
CA ALA A 22 -28.71 -5.30 -2.64
C ALA A 22 -29.66 -5.03 -3.81
N LYS A 23 -30.78 -4.35 -3.56
CA LYS A 23 -31.74 -3.93 -4.60
C LYS A 23 -31.10 -2.98 -5.61
N SER A 24 -30.17 -2.12 -5.19
CA SER A 24 -29.45 -1.22 -6.09
C SER A 24 -28.64 -1.95 -7.15
N ILE A 25 -28.21 -3.17 -6.85
CA ILE A 25 -27.50 -4.05 -7.78
C ILE A 25 -28.51 -4.87 -8.58
N ALA A 26 -29.46 -5.55 -7.89
CA ALA A 26 -30.41 -6.47 -8.49
C ALA A 26 -31.33 -5.81 -9.53
N ASN A 27 -31.75 -4.56 -9.29
CA ASN A 27 -32.66 -3.81 -10.16
C ASN A 27 -31.97 -3.24 -11.42
N ARG A 28 -30.69 -3.53 -11.64
CA ARG A 28 -29.91 -3.01 -12.77
C ARG A 28 -29.42 -4.12 -13.68
N SER A 29 -29.45 -3.83 -14.99
CA SER A 29 -29.09 -4.82 -16.01
C SER A 29 -27.61 -5.24 -15.90
N ALA A 30 -27.36 -6.55 -15.91
CA ALA A 30 -26.01 -7.11 -16.01
C ALA A 30 -25.30 -6.73 -17.32
N LYS A 31 -26.05 -6.31 -18.36
CA LYS A 31 -25.47 -5.84 -19.64
C LYS A 31 -24.94 -4.40 -19.57
N LYS A 32 -25.15 -3.69 -18.45
CA LYS A 32 -24.65 -2.32 -18.22
C LYS A 32 -23.82 -2.26 -16.94
N PRO A 33 -22.70 -2.99 -16.84
CA PRO A 33 -21.85 -2.96 -15.66
C PRO A 33 -20.99 -1.69 -15.61
N TYR A 34 -20.67 -1.26 -14.39
CA TYR A 34 -19.58 -0.36 -14.13
C TYR A 34 -18.64 -1.05 -13.15
N HIS A 35 -17.44 -1.38 -13.61
CA HIS A 35 -16.45 -2.07 -12.80
C HIS A 35 -15.69 -1.08 -11.95
N PHE A 36 -15.69 -1.32 -10.65
CA PHE A 36 -14.99 -0.52 -9.68
C PHE A 36 -14.08 -1.41 -8.83
N TYR A 37 -12.79 -1.10 -8.83
CA TYR A 37 -11.79 -1.80 -8.05
C TYR A 37 -11.41 -0.97 -6.84
N ASP A 38 -11.39 -1.60 -5.68
CA ASP A 38 -11.06 -0.96 -4.40
C ASP A 38 -9.70 -1.48 -3.91
N GLY A 39 -8.79 -0.57 -3.55
CA GLY A 39 -7.55 -0.93 -2.87
C GLY A 39 -7.86 -1.33 -1.42
N PRO A 40 -7.52 -2.57 -1.01
CA PRO A 40 -7.89 -3.07 0.31
C PRO A 40 -7.05 -2.40 1.41
N PRO A 41 -7.67 -2.01 2.54
CA PRO A 41 -6.93 -1.53 3.71
C PRO A 41 -6.33 -2.68 4.52
N PHE A 42 -5.32 -2.36 5.34
CA PHE A 42 -4.87 -3.21 6.45
C PHE A 42 -5.79 -3.05 7.67
N ALA A 43 -6.19 -4.14 8.29
CA ALA A 43 -6.94 -4.13 9.55
C ALA A 43 -6.01 -4.25 10.78
N THR A 44 -4.84 -3.62 10.74
CA THR A 44 -3.83 -3.67 11.81
C THR A 44 -4.03 -2.61 12.89
N GLY A 45 -5.01 -1.72 12.72
CA GLY A 45 -5.40 -0.68 13.67
C GLY A 45 -6.80 -0.16 13.37
N LEU A 46 -7.29 0.75 14.21
CA LEU A 46 -8.58 1.41 14.01
C LEU A 46 -8.54 2.35 12.78
N PRO A 47 -9.69 2.53 12.10
CA PRO A 47 -9.79 3.51 11.04
C PRO A 47 -9.47 4.92 11.53
N HIS A 48 -8.69 5.66 10.78
CA HIS A 48 -8.39 7.07 11.03
C HIS A 48 -8.98 7.96 9.91
N TYR A 49 -8.94 9.28 10.08
CA TYR A 49 -9.54 10.22 9.13
C TYR A 49 -9.09 10.04 7.68
N GLY A 50 -7.82 9.67 7.44
CA GLY A 50 -7.34 9.37 6.09
C GLY A 50 -8.08 8.19 5.44
N HIS A 51 -8.38 7.14 6.21
CA HIS A 51 -9.20 6.02 5.75
C HIS A 51 -10.66 6.44 5.49
N ILE A 52 -11.21 7.31 6.35
CA ILE A 52 -12.57 7.83 6.19
C ILE A 52 -12.69 8.63 4.89
N VAL A 53 -11.78 9.57 4.63
CA VAL A 53 -11.77 10.36 3.39
C VAL A 53 -11.66 9.46 2.16
N ALA A 54 -10.72 8.52 2.16
CA ALA A 54 -10.57 7.57 1.05
C ALA A 54 -11.85 6.74 0.86
N SER A 55 -12.49 6.30 1.94
CA SER A 55 -13.71 5.51 1.90
C SER A 55 -14.90 6.29 1.32
N LEU A 56 -15.02 7.56 1.68
CA LEU A 56 -16.05 8.46 1.09
C LEU A 56 -15.86 8.63 -0.41
N MET A 57 -14.63 8.86 -0.86
CA MET A 57 -14.32 8.98 -2.30
C MET A 57 -14.65 7.68 -3.06
N LYS A 58 -14.34 6.54 -2.46
CA LYS A 58 -14.65 5.20 -3.01
C LYS A 58 -16.15 4.88 -3.02
N ASP A 59 -16.98 5.58 -2.26
CA ASP A 59 -18.44 5.42 -2.28
C ASP A 59 -19.12 6.36 -3.27
N VAL A 60 -18.67 7.62 -3.37
CA VAL A 60 -19.28 8.64 -4.24
C VAL A 60 -19.32 8.21 -5.70
N VAL A 61 -18.22 7.69 -6.24
CA VAL A 61 -18.14 7.28 -7.64
C VAL A 61 -19.09 6.11 -7.95
N PRO A 62 -19.09 4.99 -7.21
CA PRO A 62 -20.06 3.91 -7.40
C PRO A 62 -21.50 4.33 -7.23
N ARG A 63 -21.82 5.23 -6.28
CA ARG A 63 -23.19 5.77 -6.11
C ARG A 63 -23.61 6.58 -7.31
N TYR A 64 -22.75 7.45 -7.81
CA TYR A 64 -23.03 8.23 -9.02
C TYR A 64 -23.39 7.32 -10.19
N PHE A 65 -22.56 6.31 -10.49
CA PHE A 65 -22.85 5.39 -11.59
C PHE A 65 -24.10 4.54 -11.33
N THR A 66 -24.35 4.16 -10.08
CA THR A 66 -25.61 3.50 -9.68
C THR A 66 -26.83 4.37 -10.00
N MET A 67 -26.79 5.66 -9.66
CA MET A 67 -27.87 6.61 -10.00
C MET A 67 -28.02 6.82 -11.52
N ARG A 68 -26.92 6.68 -12.28
CA ARG A 68 -26.94 6.71 -13.76
C ARG A 68 -27.44 5.40 -14.39
N GLY A 69 -27.90 4.45 -13.58
CA GLY A 69 -28.51 3.21 -14.02
C GLY A 69 -27.51 2.09 -14.37
N PHE A 70 -26.25 2.21 -13.94
CA PHE A 70 -25.27 1.14 -14.08
C PHE A 70 -25.41 0.12 -12.94
N ARG A 71 -25.15 -1.14 -13.25
CA ARG A 71 -24.94 -2.17 -12.23
C ARG A 71 -23.51 -2.04 -11.68
N VAL A 72 -23.39 -1.70 -10.41
CA VAL A 72 -22.09 -1.50 -9.75
C VAL A 72 -21.97 -2.44 -8.57
N GLU A 73 -21.25 -3.53 -8.76
CA GLU A 73 -20.87 -4.43 -7.68
C GLU A 73 -19.69 -3.81 -6.92
N ARG A 74 -19.76 -3.87 -5.58
CA ARG A 74 -18.76 -3.28 -4.68
C ARG A 74 -18.40 -4.32 -3.66
N LYS A 75 -17.19 -4.84 -3.75
CA LYS A 75 -16.68 -5.88 -2.89
C LYS A 75 -15.60 -5.31 -1.99
N TRP A 76 -15.69 -5.58 -0.70
CA TRP A 76 -14.65 -5.23 0.25
C TRP A 76 -13.45 -6.17 0.12
N GLY A 77 -12.29 -5.71 0.54
CA GLY A 77 -11.07 -6.51 0.61
C GLY A 77 -10.20 -6.12 1.79
N TRP A 78 -9.31 -7.03 2.17
CA TRP A 78 -8.31 -6.81 3.21
C TRP A 78 -6.92 -7.06 2.65
N ASP A 79 -6.02 -6.10 2.89
CA ASP A 79 -4.59 -6.30 2.69
C ASP A 79 -4.01 -7.01 3.91
N CYS A 80 -3.35 -8.15 3.68
CA CYS A 80 -2.96 -9.07 4.74
C CYS A 80 -1.47 -9.36 4.78
N HIS A 81 -0.65 -8.67 3.96
CA HIS A 81 0.76 -9.01 3.77
C HIS A 81 1.72 -7.87 4.12
N GLY A 82 2.98 -8.25 4.34
CA GLY A 82 4.13 -7.36 4.38
C GLY A 82 4.42 -6.74 5.73
N LEU A 83 5.34 -5.78 5.70
CA LEU A 83 5.93 -5.14 6.87
C LEU A 83 4.95 -4.57 7.91
N PRO A 84 3.77 -4.03 7.55
CA PRO A 84 2.84 -3.51 8.56
C PRO A 84 2.43 -4.54 9.59
N ILE A 85 2.12 -5.78 9.20
CA ILE A 85 1.78 -6.84 10.13
C ILE A 85 3.02 -7.51 10.73
N GLU A 86 4.05 -7.73 9.93
CA GLU A 86 5.30 -8.34 10.39
C GLU A 86 5.94 -7.53 11.51
N ASN A 87 6.03 -6.19 11.39
CA ASN A 87 6.57 -5.31 12.43
C ASN A 87 5.76 -5.32 13.73
N ILE A 88 4.45 -5.57 13.68
CA ILE A 88 3.63 -5.72 14.87
C ILE A 88 4.01 -7.02 15.59
N ILE A 89 4.08 -8.12 14.87
CA ILE A 89 4.39 -9.43 15.41
C ILE A 89 5.84 -9.52 15.88
N GLU A 90 6.79 -8.92 15.16
CA GLU A 90 8.18 -8.79 15.62
C GLU A 90 8.25 -8.14 17.01
N LYS A 91 7.50 -7.05 17.22
CA LYS A 91 7.45 -6.37 18.52
C LYS A 91 6.76 -7.20 19.60
N GLU A 92 5.65 -7.84 19.29
CA GLU A 92 4.91 -8.69 20.23
C GLU A 92 5.74 -9.90 20.68
N LEU A 93 6.53 -10.49 19.77
CA LEU A 93 7.40 -11.64 20.03
C LEU A 93 8.83 -11.25 20.46
N ASN A 94 9.14 -9.95 20.55
CA ASN A 94 10.49 -9.41 20.83
C ASN A 94 11.56 -9.94 19.87
N LEU A 95 11.22 -10.09 18.59
CA LEU A 95 12.13 -10.46 17.52
C LEU A 95 12.64 -9.20 16.82
N SER A 96 13.94 -9.07 16.61
CA SER A 96 14.56 -7.86 16.06
C SER A 96 15.29 -8.09 14.73
N THR A 97 15.57 -9.33 14.39
CA THR A 97 16.34 -9.69 13.22
C THR A 97 15.73 -10.86 12.47
N LYS A 98 16.05 -10.94 11.18
CA LYS A 98 15.64 -12.08 10.33
C LYS A 98 16.11 -13.43 10.88
N LYS A 99 17.33 -13.48 11.46
CA LYS A 99 17.87 -14.72 12.06
C LYS A 99 17.04 -15.19 13.26
N GLU A 100 16.55 -14.25 14.07
CA GLU A 100 15.66 -14.57 15.20
C GLU A 100 14.32 -15.11 14.73
N ILE A 101 13.75 -14.55 13.65
CA ILE A 101 12.52 -15.06 13.02
C ILE A 101 12.74 -16.48 12.49
N GLU A 102 13.86 -16.73 11.80
CA GLU A 102 14.23 -18.05 11.30
C GLU A 102 14.41 -19.07 12.45
N ALA A 103 15.04 -18.66 13.56
CA ALA A 103 15.20 -19.49 14.75
C ALA A 103 13.88 -19.75 15.48
N TYR A 104 12.98 -18.77 15.54
CA TYR A 104 11.62 -18.93 16.08
C TYR A 104 10.80 -19.91 15.25
N GLY A 105 11.03 -19.92 13.95
CA GLY A 105 10.37 -20.73 12.94
C GLY A 105 9.41 -19.93 12.06
N VAL A 106 9.73 -19.83 10.77
CA VAL A 106 8.97 -19.04 9.78
C VAL A 106 7.49 -19.42 9.76
N GLY A 107 7.15 -20.72 9.85
CA GLY A 107 5.76 -21.17 9.90
C GLY A 107 5.00 -20.63 11.11
N LYS A 108 5.61 -20.66 12.31
CA LYS A 108 5.01 -20.12 13.55
C LYS A 108 4.83 -18.61 13.47
N PHE A 109 5.81 -17.90 12.90
CA PHE A 109 5.73 -16.47 12.68
C PHE A 109 4.60 -16.10 11.73
N ASN A 110 4.46 -16.81 10.61
CA ASN A 110 3.38 -16.60 9.65
C ASN A 110 1.99 -16.86 10.26
N GLU A 111 1.86 -17.89 11.10
CA GLU A 111 0.58 -18.14 11.79
C GLU A 111 0.25 -17.03 12.81
N ALA A 112 1.24 -16.50 13.52
CA ALA A 112 1.03 -15.35 14.40
C ALA A 112 0.57 -14.11 13.61
N CYS A 113 1.18 -13.84 12.44
CA CYS A 113 0.74 -12.79 11.53
C CYS A 113 -0.69 -13.01 11.06
N ARG A 114 -1.03 -14.22 10.61
CA ARG A 114 -2.37 -14.59 10.15
C ARG A 114 -3.44 -14.39 11.22
N ALA A 115 -3.15 -14.78 12.45
CA ALA A 115 -4.08 -14.64 13.58
C ALA A 115 -4.37 -13.18 13.95
N THR A 116 -3.42 -12.26 13.65
CA THR A 116 -3.50 -10.87 14.10
C THR A 116 -4.02 -9.93 12.99
N VAL A 117 -3.83 -10.27 11.72
CA VAL A 117 -4.09 -9.38 10.58
C VAL A 117 -5.52 -8.82 10.51
N LEU A 118 -6.52 -9.57 10.98
CA LEU A 118 -7.93 -9.16 10.98
C LEU A 118 -8.46 -8.76 12.35
N LYS A 119 -7.58 -8.50 13.31
CA LYS A 119 -7.95 -8.18 14.70
C LYS A 119 -8.96 -7.03 14.81
N TYR A 120 -8.89 -6.05 13.95
CA TYR A 120 -9.76 -4.87 13.97
C TYR A 120 -10.84 -4.87 12.87
N ALA A 121 -11.03 -5.98 12.16
CA ALA A 121 -11.99 -6.05 11.06
C ALA A 121 -13.41 -5.67 11.46
N HIS A 122 -13.85 -6.09 12.65
CA HIS A 122 -15.18 -5.77 13.15
C HIS A 122 -15.38 -4.28 13.48
N GLU A 123 -14.37 -3.62 14.04
CA GLU A 123 -14.38 -2.17 14.29
C GLU A 123 -14.38 -1.38 13.00
N TRP A 124 -13.68 -1.87 11.98
CA TRP A 124 -13.73 -1.32 10.63
C TRP A 124 -15.13 -1.42 10.04
N GLU A 125 -15.77 -2.60 10.12
CA GLU A 125 -17.12 -2.82 9.62
C GLU A 125 -18.09 -1.83 10.24
N LYS A 126 -18.09 -1.68 11.56
CA LYS A 126 -18.93 -0.69 12.27
C LYS A 126 -18.73 0.72 11.75
N THR A 127 -17.48 1.13 11.55
CA THR A 127 -17.16 2.47 11.06
C THR A 127 -17.64 2.67 9.63
N ILE A 128 -17.40 1.73 8.74
CA ILE A 128 -17.80 1.79 7.33
C ILE A 128 -19.32 1.81 7.18
N LEU A 129 -20.03 0.98 7.94
CA LEU A 129 -21.50 0.98 7.98
C LEU A 129 -22.04 2.30 8.54
N ARG A 130 -21.44 2.83 9.64
CA ARG A 130 -21.84 4.11 10.22
C ARG A 130 -21.66 5.28 9.26
N MET A 131 -20.66 5.24 8.38
CA MET A 131 -20.46 6.22 7.31
C MET A 131 -21.53 6.13 6.20
N GLY A 132 -22.31 5.07 6.19
CA GLY A 132 -23.32 4.81 5.15
C GLY A 132 -22.71 4.36 3.82
N ARG A 133 -21.49 3.85 3.80
CA ARG A 133 -20.87 3.30 2.58
C ARG A 133 -21.58 2.02 2.14
N TRP A 134 -21.93 1.94 0.86
CA TRP A 134 -22.51 0.75 0.25
C TRP A 134 -21.42 -0.15 -0.32
N VAL A 135 -21.11 -1.21 0.38
CA VAL A 135 -20.10 -2.21 -0.01
C VAL A 135 -20.43 -3.56 0.61
N ASP A 136 -20.21 -4.64 -0.12
CA ASP A 136 -20.35 -6.01 0.39
C ASP A 136 -19.12 -6.38 1.22
N MET A 137 -19.29 -6.40 2.53
CA MET A 137 -18.27 -6.81 3.51
C MET A 137 -18.42 -8.27 3.94
N GLN A 138 -19.52 -8.93 3.57
CA GLN A 138 -19.76 -10.34 3.94
C GLN A 138 -19.05 -11.30 2.98
N SER A 139 -18.99 -10.92 1.70
CA SER A 139 -18.26 -11.69 0.67
C SER A 139 -16.90 -11.06 0.39
N ASP A 140 -16.22 -10.57 1.41
CA ASP A 140 -14.92 -9.93 1.30
C ASP A 140 -13.86 -10.87 0.69
N TYR A 141 -12.78 -10.30 0.17
CA TYR A 141 -11.58 -11.05 -0.20
C TYR A 141 -10.42 -10.67 0.69
N LYS A 142 -9.52 -11.60 0.89
CA LYS A 142 -8.28 -11.38 1.64
C LYS A 142 -7.09 -11.68 0.74
N THR A 143 -6.12 -10.79 0.71
CA THR A 143 -4.92 -11.00 -0.13
C THR A 143 -4.13 -12.25 0.27
N MET A 144 -4.35 -12.77 1.47
CA MET A 144 -3.76 -14.03 1.96
C MET A 144 -4.52 -15.30 1.52
N ASP A 145 -5.70 -15.16 0.89
CA ASP A 145 -6.46 -16.33 0.46
C ASP A 145 -5.80 -17.00 -0.75
N PRO A 146 -5.72 -18.34 -0.79
CA PRO A 146 -5.14 -19.05 -1.93
C PRO A 146 -5.77 -18.68 -3.28
N SER A 147 -7.10 -18.48 -3.32
CA SER A 147 -7.82 -18.07 -4.52
C SER A 147 -7.43 -16.68 -5.04
N PHE A 148 -7.09 -15.75 -4.12
CA PHE A 148 -6.56 -14.44 -4.50
C PHE A 148 -5.15 -14.58 -5.09
N MET A 149 -4.27 -15.33 -4.42
CA MET A 149 -2.91 -15.56 -4.88
C MET A 149 -2.88 -16.27 -6.24
N GLU A 150 -3.71 -17.29 -6.44
CA GLU A 150 -3.87 -17.98 -7.72
C GLU A 150 -4.28 -17.01 -8.85
N SER A 151 -5.23 -16.12 -8.57
CA SER A 151 -5.67 -15.11 -9.52
C SER A 151 -4.54 -14.14 -9.90
N VAL A 152 -3.73 -13.70 -8.93
CA VAL A 152 -2.55 -12.84 -9.17
C VAL A 152 -1.51 -13.58 -10.03
N TRP A 153 -1.22 -14.84 -9.74
CA TRP A 153 -0.29 -15.64 -10.52
C TRP A 153 -0.79 -15.89 -11.94
N TRP A 154 -2.09 -16.11 -12.09
CA TRP A 154 -2.71 -16.23 -13.42
C TRP A 154 -2.53 -14.94 -14.24
N VAL A 155 -2.80 -13.76 -13.65
CA VAL A 155 -2.56 -12.47 -14.32
C VAL A 155 -1.11 -12.32 -14.72
N PHE A 156 -0.17 -12.61 -13.79
CA PHE A 156 1.26 -12.56 -14.09
C PHE A 156 1.64 -13.45 -15.28
N LYS A 157 1.12 -14.69 -15.28
CA LYS A 157 1.35 -15.61 -16.39
C LYS A 157 0.79 -15.08 -17.73
N GLN A 158 -0.40 -14.48 -17.73
CA GLN A 158 -0.96 -13.88 -18.95
C GLN A 158 -0.10 -12.74 -19.50
N LEU A 159 0.50 -11.94 -18.63
CA LEU A 159 1.40 -10.86 -19.04
C LEU A 159 2.75 -11.41 -19.52
N TRP A 160 3.27 -12.42 -18.84
CA TRP A 160 4.49 -13.12 -19.23
C TRP A 160 4.37 -13.75 -20.62
N ASP A 161 3.29 -14.50 -20.87
CA ASP A 161 3.05 -15.18 -22.16
C ASP A 161 2.87 -14.19 -23.34
N ARG A 162 2.68 -12.90 -23.05
CA ARG A 162 2.58 -11.81 -24.03
C ARG A 162 3.85 -10.97 -24.14
N ASP A 163 4.95 -11.41 -23.54
CA ASP A 163 6.25 -10.68 -23.49
C ASP A 163 6.15 -9.26 -22.92
N LEU A 164 5.18 -9.02 -22.03
CA LEU A 164 5.00 -7.72 -21.35
C LEU A 164 5.77 -7.61 -20.03
N ILE A 165 6.41 -8.68 -19.59
CA ILE A 165 7.24 -8.74 -18.37
C ILE A 165 8.65 -9.16 -18.75
N TYR A 166 9.64 -8.42 -18.29
CA TYR A 166 11.04 -8.71 -18.48
C TYR A 166 11.85 -8.46 -17.21
N LYS A 167 13.04 -9.04 -17.12
CA LYS A 167 13.99 -8.79 -16.02
C LYS A 167 14.84 -7.57 -16.35
N ASP A 168 15.01 -6.69 -15.37
CA ASP A 168 15.86 -5.50 -15.50
C ASP A 168 16.47 -5.13 -14.15
N TYR A 169 17.45 -4.20 -14.18
CA TYR A 169 18.09 -3.65 -13.01
C TYR A 169 17.57 -2.26 -12.71
N LYS A 170 17.28 -1.99 -11.46
CA LYS A 170 16.83 -0.68 -11.00
C LYS A 170 17.52 -0.31 -9.70
N ALA A 171 18.07 0.92 -9.62
CA ALA A 171 18.56 1.45 -8.35
C ALA A 171 17.38 1.67 -7.39
N MET A 172 17.44 1.06 -6.23
CA MET A 172 16.40 1.12 -5.21
C MET A 172 17.00 1.31 -3.81
N HIS A 173 16.26 1.99 -2.95
CA HIS A 173 16.61 2.05 -1.53
C HIS A 173 16.29 0.72 -0.87
N ILE A 174 17.22 0.25 -0.04
CA ILE A 174 17.05 -0.99 0.73
C ILE A 174 17.16 -0.65 2.21
N CYS A 175 16.21 -1.13 3.01
CA CYS A 175 16.26 -1.03 4.45
C CYS A 175 17.31 -2.01 4.99
N PRO A 176 18.35 -1.54 5.70
CA PRO A 176 19.39 -2.43 6.22
C PRO A 176 18.90 -3.33 7.37
N ARG A 177 17.81 -2.94 8.06
CA ARG A 177 17.19 -3.74 9.12
C ARG A 177 16.34 -4.87 8.55
N CYS A 178 15.41 -4.53 7.65
CA CYS A 178 14.45 -5.50 7.09
C CYS A 178 15.02 -6.28 5.90
N VAL A 179 16.13 -5.79 5.32
CA VAL A 179 16.77 -6.36 4.10
C VAL A 179 15.78 -6.44 2.92
N THR A 180 14.87 -5.47 2.85
CA THR A 180 13.85 -5.36 1.81
C THR A 180 13.95 -4.02 1.09
N THR A 181 13.50 -3.98 -0.15
CA THR A 181 13.38 -2.73 -0.91
C THR A 181 12.30 -1.84 -0.31
N LEU A 182 12.53 -0.53 -0.33
CA LEU A 182 11.59 0.48 0.16
C LEU A 182 10.82 1.09 -1.01
N SER A 183 9.53 1.34 -0.80
CA SER A 183 8.72 2.16 -1.69
C SER A 183 9.13 3.64 -1.60
N ASN A 184 8.80 4.43 -2.62
CA ASN A 184 9.05 5.87 -2.59
C ASN A 184 8.37 6.57 -1.40
N PHE A 185 7.19 6.10 -1.00
CA PHE A 185 6.47 6.64 0.14
C PHE A 185 7.22 6.39 1.46
N GLU A 186 7.73 5.19 1.67
CA GLU A 186 8.51 4.84 2.87
C GLU A 186 9.82 5.64 2.93
N VAL A 187 10.51 5.80 1.80
CA VAL A 187 11.72 6.62 1.70
C VAL A 187 11.42 8.07 2.07
N THR A 188 10.32 8.63 1.54
CA THR A 188 9.95 10.03 1.79
C THR A 188 9.73 10.33 3.27
N GLN A 189 9.21 9.38 4.05
CA GLN A 189 9.00 9.54 5.49
C GLN A 189 10.28 9.51 6.32
N GLY A 190 11.36 8.99 5.77
CA GLY A 190 12.66 8.86 6.44
C GLY A 190 13.59 10.08 6.29
N TYR A 191 13.21 11.10 5.53
CA TYR A 191 14.04 12.27 5.32
C TYR A 191 14.23 13.06 6.60
N LYS A 192 15.49 13.40 6.88
CA LYS A 192 15.89 14.26 7.99
C LYS A 192 17.23 14.92 7.68
N ASP A 193 17.46 16.08 8.28
CA ASP A 193 18.75 16.75 8.20
C ASP A 193 19.80 15.96 8.96
N ILE A 194 20.89 15.63 8.28
CA ILE A 194 22.07 14.97 8.86
C ILE A 194 23.33 15.76 8.54
N LYS A 195 24.36 15.62 9.38
CA LYS A 195 25.71 16.04 9.03
C LYS A 195 26.44 14.88 8.37
N ASP A 196 26.96 15.12 7.18
CA ASP A 196 27.69 14.12 6.43
C ASP A 196 28.99 14.70 5.85
N ILE A 197 29.92 13.83 5.47
CA ILE A 197 31.22 14.22 4.90
C ILE A 197 31.04 14.56 3.43
N SER A 198 31.53 15.75 3.05
CA SER A 198 31.71 16.09 1.65
C SER A 198 33.21 16.16 1.32
N VAL A 199 33.54 15.77 0.10
CA VAL A 199 34.92 15.76 -0.39
C VAL A 199 35.01 16.61 -1.64
N VAL A 200 36.08 17.43 -1.72
CA VAL A 200 36.49 18.11 -2.94
C VAL A 200 37.71 17.41 -3.50
N ALA A 201 37.53 16.65 -4.57
CA ALA A 201 38.62 16.00 -5.28
C ALA A 201 39.29 17.00 -6.24
N LYS A 202 40.61 16.93 -6.32
CA LYS A 202 41.44 17.84 -7.10
C LYS A 202 42.13 17.04 -8.19
N PHE A 203 41.75 17.26 -9.46
CA PHE A 203 42.29 16.57 -10.64
C PHE A 203 43.23 17.45 -11.39
N LEU A 204 44.46 17.02 -11.61
CA LEU A 204 45.45 17.74 -12.37
C LEU A 204 45.15 17.65 -13.90
N ILE A 205 45.09 18.78 -14.54
CA ILE A 205 44.96 18.85 -15.99
C ILE A 205 46.36 18.88 -16.60
N PHE A 206 46.64 17.93 -17.46
CA PHE A 206 47.87 17.87 -18.26
C PHE A 206 47.69 18.65 -19.55
N ASN A 207 48.78 19.39 -19.99
CA ASN A 207 48.85 20.10 -21.26
C ASN A 207 47.90 21.32 -21.41
N PHE A 208 47.64 22.06 -20.36
CA PHE A 208 46.88 23.30 -20.43
C PHE A 208 47.73 24.42 -21.05
N LYS A 209 47.52 24.72 -22.33
CA LYS A 209 48.40 25.61 -23.16
C LYS A 209 48.37 27.07 -22.75
N PHE A 210 47.36 27.55 -22.01
CA PHE A 210 47.20 28.99 -21.69
C PHE A 210 47.91 29.46 -20.43
N LEU A 211 48.33 28.56 -19.55
CA LEU A 211 49.02 28.91 -18.29
C LEU A 211 50.42 28.30 -18.30
N LYS A 212 51.40 28.97 -18.86
CA LYS A 212 52.81 28.55 -18.90
C LYS A 212 53.28 28.26 -17.48
N ASN A 213 53.66 27.01 -17.21
CA ASN A 213 54.37 26.55 -15.99
C ASN A 213 53.59 26.59 -14.66
N LYS A 214 52.26 26.69 -14.66
CA LYS A 214 51.48 26.53 -13.40
C LYS A 214 50.58 25.28 -13.50
N PRO A 215 50.53 24.46 -12.46
CA PRO A 215 49.59 23.34 -12.41
C PRO A 215 48.16 23.85 -12.37
N VAL A 216 47.31 23.34 -13.26
CA VAL A 216 45.88 23.65 -13.31
C VAL A 216 45.11 22.43 -12.87
N TYR A 217 44.11 22.67 -12.06
CA TYR A 217 43.28 21.59 -11.49
C TYR A 217 41.80 21.84 -11.75
N ILE A 218 41.07 20.80 -12.05
CA ILE A 218 39.61 20.78 -11.94
C ILE A 218 39.25 20.31 -10.52
N LEU A 219 38.28 20.97 -9.93
CA LEU A 219 37.73 20.58 -8.64
C LEU A 219 36.36 19.92 -8.87
N ALA A 220 36.20 18.73 -8.29
CA ALA A 220 34.92 18.02 -8.28
C ALA A 220 34.46 17.86 -6.81
N TRP A 221 33.31 18.40 -6.47
CA TRP A 221 32.71 18.26 -5.17
C TRP A 221 31.69 17.13 -5.16
N THR A 222 31.70 16.31 -4.10
CA THR A 222 30.75 15.24 -3.89
C THR A 222 30.42 15.01 -2.43
N THR A 223 29.18 14.61 -2.16
CA THR A 223 28.73 14.08 -0.86
C THR A 223 28.75 12.55 -0.82
N THR A 224 29.15 11.89 -1.92
CA THR A 224 29.25 10.44 -2.03
C THR A 224 30.67 10.02 -2.46
N PRO A 225 31.68 10.23 -1.58
CA PRO A 225 33.09 10.03 -1.95
C PRO A 225 33.43 8.58 -2.35
N TRP A 226 32.66 7.61 -1.90
CA TRP A 226 32.80 6.19 -2.27
C TRP A 226 32.51 5.90 -3.74
N THR A 227 31.89 6.83 -4.48
CA THR A 227 31.68 6.66 -5.94
C THR A 227 32.86 7.09 -6.76
N LEU A 228 33.82 7.87 -6.19
CA LEU A 228 34.98 8.40 -6.92
C LEU A 228 35.86 7.31 -7.57
N PRO A 229 36.09 6.12 -6.97
CA PRO A 229 36.88 5.06 -7.63
C PRO A 229 36.24 4.48 -8.87
N GLY A 230 34.95 4.68 -9.06
CA GLY A 230 34.18 4.17 -10.21
C GLY A 230 34.06 5.13 -11.39
N ASN A 231 34.65 6.33 -11.29
CA ASN A 231 34.60 7.36 -12.34
C ASN A 231 35.91 7.51 -13.07
#